data_08315815c149e1707428c6f5bf4863c2
#
_entry.id   08315815c149e1707428c6f5bf4863c2
#
_cell.length_a   1.000
_cell.length_b   1.000
_cell.length_c   1.000
_cell.angle_alpha   90.00
_cell.angle_beta   90.00
_cell.angle_gamma   90.00
#
_symmetry.space_group_name_H-M   'P 1'
#
loop_
_entity.id
_entity.type
_entity.pdbx_description
1 polymer ?
#
loop_
_entity_poly.entity_id
_entity_poly.type
_entity_poly.pdbx_seq_one_letter_code
_entity_poly.pdbx_strand_id
1 'polypeptide(L)'
;MPILSKASYLFTTFITVASLNIQAQNPSENLPVPLNEAQITARFAELALECVHKEYPNIIKHMMRSDDDVQTPKLLYPAFYGCFDWHSSVHGHWLLSRIAHMHPETVHFERIINSLDKSFSEANLAGELAYFERSDTGTSFERPYGLAWFLQLTSELREWDHPKAKEWLAILHPLENKIIANISDWLPKLSFPIRGGEHSQTAFAFGLMLDFSEAANNRSFKALVETTVLRLYENDINCPLAYEPSGQDF
;
A
#
# COMPACT_ATOMS: atom_id res chain seq x y z
N MET A 1 -99.72 -5.45 14.51
CA MET A 1 -99.25 -6.62 13.82
C MET A 1 -99.45 -6.40 12.34
N PRO A 2 -98.46 -6.23 11.53
CA PRO A 2 -98.15 -7.18 10.49
C PRO A 2 -96.69 -7.36 10.29
N ILE A 3 -96.36 -8.47 9.71
CA ILE A 3 -95.11 -9.08 9.38
C ILE A 3 -94.48 -8.44 8.12
N LEU A 4 -93.22 -8.00 8.22
CA LEU A 4 -92.45 -7.54 7.08
C LEU A 4 -91.42 -8.61 6.61
N SER A 5 -91.53 -9.01 5.33
CA SER A 5 -90.71 -9.96 4.67
C SER A 5 -89.31 -9.39 4.39
N LYS A 6 -88.28 -10.19 4.64
CA LYS A 6 -86.89 -9.90 4.26
C LYS A 6 -86.60 -10.34 2.81
N ALA A 7 -86.27 -9.39 1.95
CA ALA A 7 -85.71 -9.69 0.63
C ALA A 7 -84.18 -9.79 0.74
N SER A 8 -83.63 -10.97 0.47
CA SER A 8 -82.18 -11.19 0.37
C SER A 8 -81.69 -10.86 -1.03
N TYR A 9 -80.81 -9.86 -1.12
CA TYR A 9 -80.01 -9.61 -2.35
C TYR A 9 -78.72 -10.39 -2.28
N LEU A 10 -78.54 -11.39 -3.13
CA LEU A 10 -77.25 -12.03 -3.41
C LEU A 10 -76.46 -11.14 -4.36
N PHE A 11 -75.39 -10.51 -3.86
CA PHE A 11 -74.36 -9.90 -4.67
C PHE A 11 -73.31 -10.95 -5.00
N THR A 12 -73.28 -11.43 -6.22
CA THR A 12 -72.23 -12.29 -6.75
C THR A 12 -71.10 -11.40 -7.28
N THR A 13 -70.03 -11.26 -6.47
CA THR A 13 -68.82 -10.55 -6.87
C THR A 13 -67.93 -11.49 -7.65
N PHE A 14 -67.76 -11.26 -8.95
CA PHE A 14 -66.76 -11.92 -9.78
C PHE A 14 -65.39 -11.34 -9.46
N ILE A 15 -64.55 -12.08 -8.79
CA ILE A 15 -63.14 -11.74 -8.64
C ILE A 15 -62.41 -12.24 -9.86
N THR A 16 -62.05 -11.35 -10.76
CA THR A 16 -61.12 -11.61 -11.85
C THR A 16 -59.71 -11.64 -11.29
N VAL A 17 -59.13 -12.83 -11.13
CA VAL A 17 -57.71 -12.98 -10.81
C VAL A 17 -56.92 -12.68 -12.05
N ALA A 18 -56.35 -11.48 -12.12
CA ALA A 18 -55.33 -11.14 -13.09
C ALA A 18 -54.03 -11.86 -12.71
N SER A 19 -53.64 -12.89 -13.43
CA SER A 19 -52.36 -13.56 -13.28
C SER A 19 -51.25 -12.62 -13.75
N LEU A 20 -50.60 -11.92 -12.82
CA LEU A 20 -49.35 -11.22 -13.06
C LEU A 20 -48.25 -12.28 -13.27
N ASN A 21 -47.89 -12.51 -14.55
CA ASN A 21 -46.66 -13.21 -14.88
C ASN A 21 -45.48 -12.35 -14.48
N ILE A 22 -45.03 -12.46 -13.22
CA ILE A 22 -43.71 -11.97 -12.78
C ILE A 22 -42.69 -12.95 -13.38
N GLN A 23 -42.18 -12.62 -14.56
CA GLN A 23 -40.97 -13.24 -15.06
C GLN A 23 -39.85 -12.82 -14.12
N ALA A 24 -39.40 -13.76 -13.29
CA ALA A 24 -38.19 -13.58 -12.50
C ALA A 24 -37.05 -13.35 -13.50
N GLN A 25 -36.57 -12.11 -13.58
CA GLN A 25 -35.33 -11.82 -14.29
C GLN A 25 -34.22 -12.62 -13.60
N ASN A 26 -33.55 -13.46 -14.40
CA ASN A 26 -32.49 -14.29 -13.93
C ASN A 26 -31.31 -13.37 -13.47
N PRO A 27 -30.91 -13.34 -12.19
CA PRO A 27 -29.88 -12.41 -11.71
C PRO A 27 -28.49 -12.65 -12.33
N SER A 28 -28.33 -13.72 -13.09
CA SER A 28 -27.06 -14.10 -13.72
C SER A 28 -26.77 -13.38 -15.06
N GLU A 29 -27.73 -12.64 -15.64
CA GLU A 29 -27.51 -12.04 -16.98
C GLU A 29 -26.74 -10.72 -16.99
N ASN A 30 -26.38 -10.13 -15.84
CA ASN A 30 -25.68 -8.85 -15.76
C ASN A 30 -24.45 -8.85 -14.82
N LEU A 31 -23.84 -9.99 -14.56
CA LEU A 31 -22.55 -9.97 -13.88
C LEU A 31 -21.48 -9.43 -14.84
N PRO A 32 -20.68 -8.44 -14.42
CA PRO A 32 -19.60 -7.95 -15.26
C PRO A 32 -18.67 -9.09 -15.62
N VAL A 33 -18.28 -9.18 -16.88
CA VAL A 33 -17.30 -10.18 -17.35
C VAL A 33 -16.03 -10.01 -16.51
N PRO A 34 -15.52 -11.08 -15.88
CA PRO A 34 -14.28 -11.00 -15.11
C PRO A 34 -13.15 -10.48 -15.98
N LEU A 35 -12.39 -9.52 -15.45
CA LEU A 35 -11.20 -9.01 -16.13
C LEU A 35 -10.17 -10.14 -16.29
N ASN A 36 -9.51 -10.19 -17.44
CA ASN A 36 -8.35 -11.04 -17.61
C ASN A 36 -7.10 -10.44 -16.93
N GLU A 37 -6.04 -11.23 -16.78
CA GLU A 37 -4.81 -10.83 -16.11
C GLU A 37 -4.20 -9.55 -16.70
N ALA A 38 -4.10 -9.43 -18.02
CA ALA A 38 -3.58 -8.25 -18.68
C ALA A 38 -4.40 -6.99 -18.38
N GLN A 39 -5.72 -7.11 -18.30
CA GLN A 39 -6.59 -5.99 -17.93
C GLN A 39 -6.44 -5.59 -16.47
N ILE A 40 -6.27 -6.57 -15.57
CA ILE A 40 -6.01 -6.32 -14.15
C ILE A 40 -4.67 -5.61 -13.99
N THR A 41 -3.61 -6.14 -14.60
CA THR A 41 -2.26 -5.56 -14.60
C THR A 41 -2.26 -4.13 -15.13
N ALA A 42 -2.95 -3.87 -16.26
CA ALA A 42 -3.06 -2.54 -16.84
C ALA A 42 -3.76 -1.55 -15.88
N ARG A 43 -4.82 -1.97 -15.19
CA ARG A 43 -5.52 -1.13 -14.21
C ARG A 43 -4.65 -0.79 -13.00
N PHE A 44 -3.89 -1.75 -12.49
CA PHE A 44 -2.96 -1.49 -11.39
C PHE A 44 -1.81 -0.56 -11.82
N ALA A 45 -1.27 -0.73 -13.03
CA ALA A 45 -0.28 0.18 -13.57
C ALA A 45 -0.81 1.62 -13.68
N GLU A 46 -2.04 1.78 -14.21
CA GLU A 46 -2.67 3.09 -14.37
C GLU A 46 -2.88 3.77 -13.00
N LEU A 47 -3.38 3.03 -11.99
CA LEU A 47 -3.57 3.53 -10.63
C LEU A 47 -2.28 4.16 -10.06
N ALA A 48 -1.14 3.47 -10.20
CA ALA A 48 0.14 3.98 -9.72
C ALA A 48 0.67 5.14 -10.59
N LEU A 49 0.59 5.03 -11.93
CA LEU A 49 1.01 6.08 -12.86
C LEU A 49 0.25 7.40 -12.67
N GLU A 50 -1.03 7.34 -12.27
CA GLU A 50 -1.84 8.53 -12.00
C GLU A 50 -1.47 9.22 -10.69
N CYS A 51 -0.82 8.54 -9.74
CA CYS A 51 -0.57 9.12 -8.43
C CYS A 51 0.90 9.42 -8.11
N VAL A 52 1.89 8.64 -8.59
CA VAL A 52 3.30 8.79 -8.16
C VAL A 52 3.90 10.19 -8.39
N HIS A 53 3.37 10.93 -9.35
CA HIS A 53 3.78 12.32 -9.63
C HIS A 53 2.68 13.36 -9.40
N LYS A 54 1.60 12.95 -8.73
CA LYS A 54 0.52 13.87 -8.35
C LYS A 54 0.77 14.38 -6.93
N GLU A 55 1.19 15.64 -6.82
CA GLU A 55 1.61 16.24 -5.56
C GLU A 55 0.45 16.39 -4.55
N TYR A 56 -0.77 16.67 -5.02
CA TYR A 56 -1.92 16.94 -4.16
C TYR A 56 -3.14 16.07 -4.55
N PRO A 57 -3.98 15.66 -3.54
CA PRO A 57 -3.87 15.93 -2.10
C PRO A 57 -2.65 15.22 -1.49
N ASN A 58 -2.11 15.78 -0.38
CA ASN A 58 -0.94 15.20 0.29
C ASN A 58 -1.00 15.45 1.80
N ILE A 59 -0.44 14.51 2.58
CA ILE A 59 -0.25 14.65 4.01
C ILE A 59 1.24 14.64 4.32
N ILE A 60 1.70 15.71 5.01
CA ILE A 60 3.09 15.85 5.41
C ILE A 60 3.19 15.63 6.92
N LYS A 61 4.03 14.69 7.34
CA LYS A 61 4.45 14.53 8.74
C LYS A 61 5.86 15.11 8.89
N HIS A 62 5.94 16.45 9.01
CA HIS A 62 7.18 17.19 9.01
C HIS A 62 7.26 18.08 10.25
N MET A 63 8.35 17.97 11.02
CA MET A 63 8.59 18.86 12.17
C MET A 63 9.19 20.17 11.68
N MET A 64 8.54 21.27 11.99
CA MET A 64 9.02 22.63 11.70
C MET A 64 9.64 23.25 12.95
N ARG A 65 10.81 23.85 12.80
CA ARG A 65 11.50 24.62 13.85
C ARG A 65 11.46 26.12 13.58
N SER A 66 11.25 26.50 12.33
CA SER A 66 11.13 27.87 11.86
C SER A 66 10.27 27.94 10.60
N ASP A 67 9.97 29.14 10.15
CA ASP A 67 9.25 29.36 8.89
C ASP A 67 10.02 28.83 7.66
N ASP A 68 11.35 28.70 7.74
CA ASP A 68 12.18 28.13 6.67
C ASP A 68 11.93 26.62 6.44
N ASP A 69 11.32 25.95 7.41
CA ASP A 69 10.94 24.53 7.29
C ASP A 69 9.60 24.33 6.53
N VAL A 70 8.88 25.40 6.21
CA VAL A 70 7.62 25.33 5.45
C VAL A 70 7.92 25.05 3.99
N GLN A 71 7.76 23.80 3.57
CA GLN A 71 8.04 23.37 2.20
C GLN A 71 6.92 22.51 1.63
N THR A 72 6.83 22.46 0.30
CA THR A 72 5.88 21.58 -0.39
C THR A 72 6.32 20.12 -0.34
N PRO A 73 5.40 19.15 -0.53
CA PRO A 73 5.77 17.72 -0.57
C PRO A 73 6.92 17.43 -1.52
N LYS A 74 6.90 18.00 -2.73
CA LYS A 74 7.93 17.78 -3.74
C LYS A 74 9.30 18.36 -3.39
N LEU A 75 9.34 19.43 -2.60
CA LEU A 75 10.59 19.99 -2.11
C LEU A 75 11.19 19.17 -0.98
N LEU A 76 10.34 18.60 -0.13
CA LEU A 76 10.75 17.73 0.99
C LEU A 76 11.18 16.33 0.50
N TYR A 77 10.41 15.76 -0.43
CA TYR A 77 10.52 14.37 -0.88
C TYR A 77 10.56 14.30 -2.41
N PRO A 78 11.64 14.75 -3.06
CA PRO A 78 11.63 14.97 -4.51
C PRO A 78 11.46 13.71 -5.37
N ALA A 79 11.76 12.51 -4.83
CA ALA A 79 11.48 11.25 -5.49
C ALA A 79 10.10 10.68 -5.14
N PHE A 80 9.64 10.84 -3.88
CA PHE A 80 8.47 10.15 -3.35
C PHE A 80 7.38 11.10 -2.83
N TYR A 81 7.06 12.15 -3.60
CA TYR A 81 6.12 13.20 -3.21
C TYR A 81 4.65 12.94 -3.56
N GLY A 82 4.36 11.93 -4.40
CA GLY A 82 3.01 11.67 -4.90
C GLY A 82 2.18 10.73 -4.01
N CYS A 83 1.03 10.27 -4.55
CA CYS A 83 0.17 9.26 -3.92
C CYS A 83 -0.26 9.55 -2.48
N PHE A 84 -0.46 10.81 -2.11
CA PHE A 84 -0.94 11.24 -0.79
C PHE A 84 0.13 11.38 0.29
N ASP A 85 1.07 10.43 0.44
CA ASP A 85 2.19 10.51 1.39
C ASP A 85 3.42 9.75 0.90
N TRP A 86 4.50 9.80 1.68
CA TRP A 86 5.78 9.23 1.30
C TRP A 86 5.72 7.70 1.08
N HIS A 87 5.16 6.96 2.04
CA HIS A 87 5.12 5.49 1.91
C HIS A 87 4.16 5.04 0.81
N SER A 88 3.03 5.72 0.60
CA SER A 88 2.12 5.43 -0.50
C SER A 88 2.77 5.69 -1.86
N SER A 89 3.62 6.72 -1.95
CA SER A 89 4.45 6.95 -3.13
C SER A 89 5.44 5.81 -3.36
N VAL A 90 6.11 5.34 -2.30
CA VAL A 90 7.00 4.16 -2.37
C VAL A 90 6.24 2.91 -2.83
N HIS A 91 5.02 2.68 -2.33
CA HIS A 91 4.16 1.58 -2.82
C HIS A 91 3.88 1.68 -4.31
N GLY A 92 3.53 2.90 -4.78
CA GLY A 92 3.29 3.14 -6.20
C GLY A 92 4.52 2.82 -7.06
N HIS A 93 5.72 3.21 -6.62
CA HIS A 93 6.97 2.93 -7.32
C HIS A 93 7.32 1.44 -7.28
N TRP A 94 7.11 0.76 -6.14
CA TRP A 94 7.25 -0.69 -6.04
C TRP A 94 6.30 -1.40 -7.00
N LEU A 95 5.02 -1.02 -7.02
CA LEU A 95 4.02 -1.62 -7.90
C LEU A 95 4.38 -1.46 -9.38
N LEU A 96 4.83 -0.26 -9.78
CA LEU A 96 5.31 -0.03 -11.15
C LEU A 96 6.51 -0.90 -11.49
N SER A 97 7.49 -0.99 -10.59
CA SER A 97 8.69 -1.84 -10.78
C SER A 97 8.28 -3.32 -10.90
N ARG A 98 7.39 -3.80 -10.04
CA ARG A 98 6.88 -5.17 -10.06
C ARG A 98 6.13 -5.49 -11.34
N ILE A 99 5.26 -4.59 -11.80
CA ILE A 99 4.53 -4.79 -13.06
C ILE A 99 5.50 -4.84 -14.25
N ALA A 100 6.46 -3.92 -14.32
CA ALA A 100 7.44 -3.92 -15.42
C ALA A 100 8.33 -5.16 -15.40
N HIS A 101 8.67 -5.68 -14.21
CA HIS A 101 9.44 -6.89 -14.03
C HIS A 101 8.67 -8.14 -14.45
N MET A 102 7.45 -8.31 -13.91
CA MET A 102 6.66 -9.54 -14.07
C MET A 102 5.84 -9.59 -15.36
N HIS A 103 5.53 -8.43 -15.93
CA HIS A 103 4.68 -8.26 -17.11
C HIS A 103 5.30 -7.28 -18.12
N PRO A 104 6.48 -7.59 -18.66
CA PRO A 104 7.20 -6.71 -19.60
C PRO A 104 6.41 -6.45 -20.90
N GLU A 105 5.40 -7.28 -21.20
CA GLU A 105 4.47 -7.13 -22.32
C GLU A 105 3.33 -6.14 -22.06
N THR A 106 3.25 -5.57 -20.85
CA THR A 106 2.17 -4.63 -20.53
C THR A 106 2.17 -3.42 -21.46
N VAL A 107 0.98 -2.97 -21.85
CA VAL A 107 0.81 -1.76 -22.70
C VAL A 107 1.37 -0.49 -22.05
N HIS A 108 1.62 -0.53 -20.74
CA HIS A 108 2.15 0.60 -19.97
C HIS A 108 3.68 0.55 -19.77
N PHE A 109 4.39 -0.44 -20.28
CA PHE A 109 5.82 -0.67 -19.99
C PHE A 109 6.65 0.60 -20.15
N GLU A 110 6.62 1.24 -21.33
CA GLU A 110 7.38 2.46 -21.58
C GLU A 110 6.98 3.64 -20.67
N ARG A 111 5.68 3.76 -20.35
CA ARG A 111 5.21 4.80 -19.41
C ARG A 111 5.74 4.54 -18.00
N ILE A 112 5.82 3.28 -17.59
CA ILE A 112 6.38 2.87 -16.30
C ILE A 112 7.87 3.22 -16.25
N ILE A 113 8.66 2.81 -17.25
CA ILE A 113 10.10 3.12 -17.33
C ILE A 113 10.33 4.64 -17.24
N ASN A 114 9.62 5.42 -18.03
CA ASN A 114 9.73 6.89 -18.00
C ASN A 114 9.32 7.50 -16.65
N SER A 115 8.34 6.92 -15.99
CA SER A 115 7.90 7.38 -14.67
C SER A 115 8.94 7.09 -13.59
N LEU A 116 9.52 5.88 -13.59
CA LEU A 116 10.59 5.51 -12.67
C LEU A 116 11.88 6.31 -12.93
N ASP A 117 12.27 6.53 -14.19
CA ASP A 117 13.40 7.39 -14.55
C ASP A 117 13.26 8.83 -14.02
N LYS A 118 12.04 9.37 -14.07
CA LYS A 118 11.76 10.71 -13.55
C LYS A 118 11.95 10.79 -12.05
N SER A 119 11.59 9.76 -11.29
CA SER A 119 11.73 9.72 -9.84
C SER A 119 13.15 9.38 -9.42
N PHE A 120 13.75 8.36 -10.01
CA PHE A 120 15.04 7.80 -9.61
C PHE A 120 16.20 8.50 -10.31
N SER A 121 16.33 9.80 -10.09
CA SER A 121 17.47 10.60 -10.52
C SER A 121 18.42 10.86 -9.34
N GLU A 122 19.71 11.03 -9.61
CA GLU A 122 20.70 11.38 -8.58
C GLU A 122 20.30 12.62 -7.77
N ALA A 123 19.75 13.66 -8.44
CA ALA A 123 19.33 14.88 -7.80
C ALA A 123 18.15 14.66 -6.83
N ASN A 124 17.15 13.88 -7.24
CA ASN A 124 16.00 13.59 -6.38
C ASN A 124 16.44 12.75 -5.17
N LEU A 125 17.26 11.72 -5.39
CA LEU A 125 17.70 10.85 -4.30
C LEU A 125 18.69 11.56 -3.34
N ALA A 126 19.46 12.53 -3.80
CA ALA A 126 20.24 13.39 -2.92
C ALA A 126 19.33 14.24 -2.01
N GLY A 127 18.21 14.75 -2.52
CA GLY A 127 17.20 15.46 -1.73
C GLY A 127 16.51 14.56 -0.69
N GLU A 128 16.11 13.34 -1.07
CA GLU A 128 15.58 12.34 -0.14
C GLU A 128 16.59 12.03 0.97
N LEU A 129 17.84 11.74 0.61
CA LEU A 129 18.90 11.43 1.56
C LEU A 129 19.11 12.58 2.56
N ALA A 130 19.17 13.82 2.07
CA ALA A 130 19.30 14.99 2.91
C ALA A 130 18.17 15.12 3.94
N TYR A 131 16.93 14.76 3.56
CA TYR A 131 15.81 14.72 4.50
C TYR A 131 16.01 13.65 5.60
N PHE A 132 16.45 12.45 5.23
CA PHE A 132 16.75 11.37 6.20
C PHE A 132 17.97 11.64 7.08
N GLU A 133 18.84 12.57 6.70
CA GLU A 133 19.98 13.00 7.50
C GLU A 133 19.65 14.10 8.52
N ARG A 134 18.45 14.68 8.47
CA ARG A 134 17.99 15.65 9.48
C ARG A 134 18.01 15.03 10.87
N SER A 135 18.61 15.73 11.82
CA SER A 135 18.78 15.27 13.20
C SER A 135 17.48 15.21 14.01
N ASP A 136 16.44 15.90 13.56
CA ASP A 136 15.17 16.06 14.28
C ASP A 136 14.14 15.00 13.94
N THR A 137 13.98 14.70 12.65
CA THR A 137 12.93 13.80 12.13
C THR A 137 13.47 12.66 11.31
N GLY A 138 14.62 12.82 10.65
CA GLY A 138 15.15 11.85 9.69
C GLY A 138 15.32 10.44 10.24
N THR A 139 15.65 10.30 11.53
CA THR A 139 15.85 8.98 12.15
C THR A 139 14.56 8.22 12.48
N SER A 140 13.41 8.92 12.61
CA SER A 140 12.10 8.33 12.94
C SER A 140 11.07 8.42 11.83
N PHE A 141 11.40 9.17 10.77
CA PHE A 141 10.53 9.34 9.62
C PHE A 141 10.17 8.00 8.99
N GLU A 142 8.87 7.78 8.76
CA GLU A 142 8.29 6.57 8.13
C GLU A 142 8.59 5.23 8.81
N ARG A 143 9.08 5.24 10.04
CA ARG A 143 9.46 4.03 10.78
C ARG A 143 8.27 3.37 11.46
N PRO A 144 8.06 2.04 11.34
CA PRO A 144 8.89 1.11 10.55
C PRO A 144 8.37 0.87 9.13
N TYR A 145 7.11 1.16 8.85
CA TYR A 145 6.36 0.70 7.69
C TYR A 145 6.90 1.23 6.36
N GLY A 146 6.99 2.55 6.21
CA GLY A 146 7.49 3.14 4.97
C GLY A 146 8.92 2.75 4.68
N LEU A 147 9.77 2.64 5.73
CA LEU A 147 11.16 2.17 5.57
C LEU A 147 11.23 0.73 5.08
N ALA A 148 10.38 -0.15 5.60
CA ALA A 148 10.31 -1.55 5.15
C ALA A 148 9.82 -1.66 3.71
N TRP A 149 8.87 -0.85 3.29
CA TRP A 149 8.41 -0.79 1.90
C TRP A 149 9.47 -0.24 0.94
N PHE A 150 10.28 0.72 1.38
CA PHE A 150 11.42 1.17 0.57
C PHE A 150 12.43 0.03 0.35
N LEU A 151 12.71 -0.76 1.38
CA LEU A 151 13.54 -1.95 1.25
C LEU A 151 12.92 -2.99 0.31
N GLN A 152 11.60 -3.14 0.33
CA GLN A 152 10.88 -4.01 -0.61
C GLN A 152 10.98 -3.52 -2.07
N LEU A 153 10.90 -2.20 -2.28
CA LEU A 153 11.15 -1.60 -3.60
C LEU A 153 12.57 -1.94 -4.10
N THR A 154 13.59 -1.78 -3.26
CA THR A 154 14.98 -2.10 -3.66
C THR A 154 15.21 -3.59 -3.84
N SER A 155 14.46 -4.46 -3.15
CA SER A 155 14.45 -5.91 -3.39
C SER A 155 13.93 -6.24 -4.78
N GLU A 156 12.80 -5.67 -5.17
CA GLU A 156 12.21 -5.86 -6.51
C GLU A 156 13.19 -5.49 -7.62
N LEU A 157 13.88 -4.34 -7.46
CA LEU A 157 14.88 -3.89 -8.43
C LEU A 157 16.11 -4.83 -8.49
N ARG A 158 16.49 -5.50 -7.39
CA ARG A 158 17.58 -6.49 -7.38
C ARG A 158 17.23 -7.77 -8.12
N GLU A 159 15.99 -8.20 -7.99
CA GLU A 159 15.49 -9.42 -8.62
C GLU A 159 15.23 -9.23 -10.12
N TRP A 160 15.06 -8.00 -10.56
CA TRP A 160 14.78 -7.69 -11.96
C TRP A 160 16.07 -7.57 -12.79
N ASP A 161 16.35 -8.58 -13.62
CA ASP A 161 17.52 -8.55 -14.52
C ASP A 161 17.30 -7.62 -15.73
N HIS A 162 17.26 -6.32 -15.46
CA HIS A 162 17.08 -5.27 -16.45
C HIS A 162 18.10 -4.15 -16.25
N PRO A 163 18.69 -3.55 -17.33
CA PRO A 163 19.67 -2.48 -17.21
C PRO A 163 19.20 -1.29 -16.38
N LYS A 164 17.95 -0.87 -16.56
CA LYS A 164 17.36 0.23 -15.81
C LYS A 164 17.20 -0.09 -14.32
N ALA A 165 16.81 -1.31 -13.97
CA ALA A 165 16.72 -1.71 -12.57
C ALA A 165 18.09 -1.63 -11.87
N LYS A 166 19.16 -2.05 -12.53
CA LYS A 166 20.54 -1.94 -12.03
C LYS A 166 20.98 -0.48 -11.86
N GLU A 167 20.65 0.38 -12.82
CA GLU A 167 20.91 1.83 -12.77
C GLU A 167 20.17 2.46 -11.57
N TRP A 168 18.87 2.26 -11.47
CA TRP A 168 18.05 2.82 -10.37
C TRP A 168 18.49 2.30 -9.02
N LEU A 169 18.81 1.01 -8.90
CA LEU A 169 19.31 0.45 -7.66
C LEU A 169 20.60 1.13 -7.20
N ALA A 170 21.53 1.43 -8.12
CA ALA A 170 22.75 2.16 -7.79
C ALA A 170 22.44 3.59 -7.29
N ILE A 171 21.46 4.27 -7.89
CA ILE A 171 21.02 5.60 -7.47
C ILE A 171 20.34 5.58 -6.09
N LEU A 172 19.52 4.53 -5.81
CA LEU A 172 18.80 4.37 -4.54
C LEU A 172 19.72 3.91 -3.39
N HIS A 173 20.87 3.31 -3.68
CA HIS A 173 21.75 2.66 -2.70
C HIS A 173 22.18 3.56 -1.51
N PRO A 174 22.53 4.84 -1.67
CA PRO A 174 22.88 5.70 -0.54
C PRO A 174 21.70 5.84 0.47
N LEU A 175 20.47 6.03 -0.03
CA LEU A 175 19.27 6.11 0.81
C LEU A 175 18.97 4.76 1.47
N GLU A 176 19.13 3.65 0.76
CA GLU A 176 18.98 2.30 1.30
C GLU A 176 19.92 2.07 2.49
N ASN A 177 21.20 2.42 2.36
CA ASN A 177 22.16 2.29 3.44
C ASN A 177 21.77 3.15 4.66
N LYS A 178 21.27 4.36 4.43
CA LYS A 178 20.79 5.24 5.50
C LYS A 178 19.59 4.65 6.22
N ILE A 179 18.65 4.09 5.48
CA ILE A 179 17.46 3.42 6.04
C ILE A 179 17.86 2.19 6.86
N ILE A 180 18.75 1.33 6.35
CA ILE A 180 19.28 0.17 7.09
C ILE A 180 19.95 0.63 8.39
N ALA A 181 20.75 1.69 8.35
CA ALA A 181 21.41 2.22 9.54
C ALA A 181 20.37 2.73 10.57
N ASN A 182 19.36 3.50 10.13
CA ASN A 182 18.31 3.99 11.02
C ASN A 182 17.51 2.86 11.67
N ILE A 183 17.18 1.81 10.92
CA ILE A 183 16.48 0.62 11.43
C ILE A 183 17.39 -0.13 12.40
N SER A 184 18.65 -0.33 12.05
CA SER A 184 19.63 -1.06 12.88
C SER A 184 19.88 -0.38 14.23
N ASP A 185 19.87 0.94 14.25
CA ASP A 185 19.99 1.74 15.47
C ASP A 185 18.73 1.69 16.34
N TRP A 186 17.58 1.53 15.72
CA TRP A 186 16.29 1.52 16.41
C TRP A 186 15.93 0.16 17.02
N LEU A 187 16.13 -0.93 16.29
CA LEU A 187 15.68 -2.27 16.69
C LEU A 187 16.15 -2.70 18.08
N PRO A 188 17.40 -2.47 18.51
CA PRO A 188 17.85 -2.78 19.86
C PRO A 188 17.13 -1.98 20.95
N LYS A 189 16.63 -0.78 20.62
CA LYS A 189 15.95 0.14 21.55
C LYS A 189 14.45 -0.14 21.67
N LEU A 190 13.89 -0.96 20.76
CA LEU A 190 12.48 -1.31 20.75
C LEU A 190 12.19 -2.33 21.87
N SER A 191 11.65 -1.86 22.99
CA SER A 191 11.35 -2.70 24.15
C SER A 191 10.13 -3.61 23.97
N PHE A 192 9.13 -3.15 23.19
CA PHE A 192 7.86 -3.84 22.93
C PHE A 192 7.50 -3.74 21.45
N PRO A 193 6.83 -4.78 20.87
CA PRO A 193 6.34 -4.70 19.51
C PRO A 193 5.18 -3.71 19.42
N ILE A 194 5.07 -3.04 18.28
CA ILE A 194 3.88 -2.24 17.96
C ILE A 194 2.82 -3.22 17.46
N ARG A 195 1.68 -3.30 18.17
CA ARG A 195 0.60 -4.27 17.92
C ARG A 195 -0.73 -3.58 17.58
N GLY A 196 -0.69 -2.41 16.97
CA GLY A 196 -1.89 -1.75 16.47
C GLY A 196 -2.49 -2.51 15.28
N GLY A 197 -3.79 -2.31 15.01
CA GLY A 197 -4.43 -2.74 13.76
C GLY A 197 -4.10 -1.83 12.58
N GLU A 198 -3.12 -0.97 12.73
CA GLU A 198 -2.65 -0.04 11.71
C GLU A 198 -1.41 -0.57 11.02
N HIS A 199 -1.12 -0.04 9.84
CA HIS A 199 0.05 -0.40 9.05
C HIS A 199 1.40 -0.10 9.74
N SER A 200 1.45 0.72 10.76
CA SER A 200 2.65 0.97 11.59
C SER A 200 3.07 -0.22 12.47
N GLN A 201 2.31 -1.32 12.52
CA GLN A 201 2.63 -2.50 13.31
C GLN A 201 3.94 -3.18 12.85
N THR A 202 4.69 -3.76 13.81
CA THR A 202 6.05 -4.22 13.55
C THR A 202 6.14 -5.59 12.86
N ALA A 203 5.17 -6.49 13.04
CA ALA A 203 5.27 -7.85 12.49
C ALA A 203 5.31 -7.84 10.96
N PHE A 204 4.45 -7.05 10.32
CA PHE A 204 4.45 -6.87 8.86
C PHE A 204 5.76 -6.27 8.35
N ALA A 205 6.24 -5.20 9.00
CA ALA A 205 7.49 -4.55 8.63
C ALA A 205 8.70 -5.51 8.73
N PHE A 206 8.74 -6.37 9.76
CA PHE A 206 9.79 -7.38 9.89
C PHE A 206 9.76 -8.42 8.76
N GLY A 207 8.56 -8.81 8.27
CA GLY A 207 8.45 -9.67 7.10
C GLY A 207 9.17 -9.06 5.90
N LEU A 208 8.86 -7.81 5.53
CA LEU A 208 9.51 -7.11 4.42
C LEU A 208 11.03 -6.91 4.64
N MET A 209 11.46 -6.66 5.88
CA MET A 209 12.89 -6.54 6.19
C MET A 209 13.64 -7.86 6.03
N LEU A 210 13.01 -9.00 6.33
CA LEU A 210 13.58 -10.33 6.12
C LEU A 210 13.68 -10.65 4.62
N ASP A 211 12.62 -10.38 3.84
CA ASP A 211 12.63 -10.54 2.39
C ASP A 211 13.76 -9.71 1.73
N PHE A 212 13.89 -8.44 2.16
CA PHE A 212 15.01 -7.60 1.73
C PHE A 212 16.37 -8.20 2.09
N SER A 213 16.51 -8.72 3.31
CA SER A 213 17.79 -9.28 3.78
C SER A 213 18.26 -10.45 2.93
N GLU A 214 17.32 -11.27 2.46
CA GLU A 214 17.58 -12.37 1.51
C GLU A 214 17.97 -11.83 0.13
N ALA A 215 17.15 -10.96 -0.46
CA ALA A 215 17.39 -10.39 -1.78
C ALA A 215 18.71 -9.63 -1.87
N ALA A 216 19.08 -8.90 -0.80
CA ALA A 216 20.33 -8.15 -0.69
C ALA A 216 21.53 -8.98 -0.21
N ASN A 217 21.33 -10.26 0.17
CA ASN A 217 22.32 -11.11 0.83
C ASN A 217 22.97 -10.40 2.06
N ASN A 218 22.19 -9.61 2.80
CA ASN A 218 22.66 -8.84 3.96
C ASN A 218 22.49 -9.67 5.26
N ARG A 219 23.45 -10.55 5.51
CA ARG A 219 23.43 -11.48 6.67
C ARG A 219 23.42 -10.78 8.02
N SER A 220 24.10 -9.66 8.17
CA SER A 220 24.15 -8.92 9.44
C SER A 220 22.81 -8.29 9.77
N PHE A 221 22.16 -7.67 8.81
CA PHE A 221 20.82 -7.09 8.97
C PHE A 221 19.77 -8.19 9.22
N LYS A 222 19.84 -9.31 8.48
CA LYS A 222 19.00 -10.48 8.70
C LYS A 222 19.08 -10.97 10.15
N ALA A 223 20.29 -11.23 10.65
CA ALA A 223 20.50 -11.71 12.01
C ALA A 223 19.96 -10.74 13.08
N LEU A 224 20.09 -9.43 12.86
CA LEU A 224 19.52 -8.40 13.73
C LEU A 224 17.99 -8.46 13.76
N VAL A 225 17.35 -8.55 12.59
CA VAL A 225 15.89 -8.63 12.48
C VAL A 225 15.38 -9.93 13.12
N GLU A 226 15.97 -11.10 12.80
CA GLU A 226 15.60 -12.40 13.39
C GLU A 226 15.72 -12.39 14.92
N THR A 227 16.83 -11.90 15.45
CA THR A 227 17.02 -11.79 16.90
C THR A 227 15.96 -10.89 17.54
N THR A 228 15.60 -9.80 16.88
CA THR A 228 14.55 -8.88 17.35
C THR A 228 13.17 -9.54 17.30
N VAL A 229 12.85 -10.26 16.23
CA VAL A 229 11.59 -10.99 16.09
C VAL A 229 11.45 -12.03 17.19
N LEU A 230 12.46 -12.87 17.42
CA LEU A 230 12.44 -13.87 18.50
C LEU A 230 12.23 -13.19 19.85
N ARG A 231 13.01 -12.16 20.18
CA ARG A 231 12.89 -11.42 21.45
C ARG A 231 11.50 -10.85 21.70
N LEU A 232 10.80 -10.39 20.64
CA LEU A 232 9.52 -9.70 20.77
C LEU A 232 8.30 -10.62 20.67
N TYR A 233 8.43 -11.77 19.99
CA TYR A 233 7.27 -12.59 19.60
C TYR A 233 7.37 -14.08 19.98
N GLU A 234 8.51 -14.60 20.46
CA GLU A 234 8.67 -16.02 20.77
C GLU A 234 7.66 -16.56 21.81
N ASN A 235 7.14 -15.68 22.65
CA ASN A 235 6.12 -16.03 23.64
C ASN A 235 4.67 -15.84 23.16
N ASP A 236 4.46 -15.44 21.91
CA ASP A 236 3.13 -15.28 21.32
C ASP A 236 2.59 -16.65 20.88
N ILE A 237 2.01 -17.39 21.82
CA ILE A 237 1.44 -18.70 21.59
C ILE A 237 -0.07 -18.69 21.85
N ASN A 238 -0.81 -19.50 21.12
CA ASN A 238 -2.27 -19.65 21.28
C ASN A 238 -3.03 -18.32 21.20
N CYS A 239 -2.60 -17.41 20.32
CA CYS A 239 -3.26 -16.13 20.11
C CYS A 239 -4.73 -16.35 19.67
N PRO A 240 -5.70 -15.68 20.30
CA PRO A 240 -7.10 -15.80 19.90
C PRO A 240 -7.32 -15.17 18.53
N LEU A 241 -7.72 -15.97 17.54
CA LEU A 241 -7.96 -15.50 16.17
C LEU A 241 -9.20 -14.60 16.03
N ALA A 242 -10.08 -14.60 17.02
CA ALA A 242 -11.25 -13.73 17.06
C ALA A 242 -10.94 -12.33 17.61
N TYR A 243 -9.70 -12.05 17.97
CA TYR A 243 -9.28 -10.74 18.42
C TYR A 243 -9.14 -9.80 17.25
N GLU A 244 -9.82 -8.67 17.30
CA GLU A 244 -9.69 -7.59 16.33
C GLU A 244 -8.81 -6.49 16.95
N PRO A 245 -7.63 -6.21 16.40
CA PRO A 245 -6.81 -5.11 16.87
C PRO A 245 -7.51 -3.77 16.59
N SER A 246 -7.36 -2.81 17.49
CA SER A 246 -7.80 -1.45 17.24
C SER A 246 -6.94 -0.79 16.17
N GLY A 247 -7.57 -0.07 15.25
CA GLY A 247 -6.93 0.67 14.17
C GLY A 247 -7.97 1.31 13.26
N GLN A 248 -7.55 2.22 12.41
CA GLN A 248 -8.42 2.96 11.49
C GLN A 248 -8.10 2.66 10.01
N ASP A 249 -7.17 1.78 9.74
CA ASP A 249 -6.70 1.48 8.38
C ASP A 249 -7.56 0.42 7.67
N PHE A 250 -8.51 -0.19 8.38
CA PHE A 250 -9.37 -1.27 7.88
C PHE A 250 -10.83 -1.04 8.23
#